data_579516342ac891188760b1a575c788c3
#
_entry.id   579516342ac891188760b1a575c788c3
#
_cell.length_a   1.000
_cell.length_b   1.000
_cell.length_c   1.000
_cell.angle_alpha   90.00
_cell.angle_beta   90.00
_cell.angle_gamma   90.00
#
_symmetry.space_group_name_H-M   'P 1'
#
loop_
_entity.id
_entity.type
_entity.pdbx_description
1 polymer ?
#
loop_
_entity_poly.entity_id
_entity_poly.type
_entity_poly.pdbx_seq_one_letter_code
_entity_poly.pdbx_strand_id
1 'polypeptide(L)'
;NSTLMLAQQTAENVKVSARKEADLILQEAENKKKKMLDETTLSMQTTQQNMEKMKTQVSAFRAKCRALLTSQMRLLDDMVIDEESAVSDGNVPAEQPEADAKTTK
;
A
#
# COMPACT_ATOMS: atom_id res chain seq x y z
N ASN A 1 52.27 -11.84 56.82
CA ASN A 1 50.99 -11.68 57.07
C ASN A 1 50.09 -12.40 56.11
N SER A 2 49.76 -13.66 56.41
CA SER A 2 48.99 -14.47 55.47
C SER A 2 47.53 -14.00 55.33
N THR A 3 46.99 -13.42 56.39
CA THR A 3 45.61 -12.89 56.34
C THR A 3 45.55 -11.71 55.37
N LEU A 4 46.57 -10.84 55.40
CA LEU A 4 46.61 -9.69 54.48
C LEU A 4 46.79 -10.15 53.06
N MET A 5 47.67 -11.14 52.83
CA MET A 5 47.90 -11.71 51.53
C MET A 5 46.64 -12.36 50.96
N LEU A 6 45.92 -13.09 51.82
CA LEU A 6 44.68 -13.73 51.42
C LEU A 6 43.62 -12.68 51.05
N ALA A 7 43.55 -11.62 51.83
CA ALA A 7 42.61 -10.52 51.54
C ALA A 7 42.95 -9.84 50.22
N GLN A 8 44.20 -9.60 49.94
CA GLN A 8 44.67 -9.02 48.69
C GLN A 8 44.34 -9.94 47.52
N GLN A 9 44.58 -11.23 47.68
CA GLN A 9 44.30 -12.19 46.64
C GLN A 9 42.77 -12.29 46.35
N THR A 10 41.99 -12.26 47.41
CA THR A 10 40.53 -12.27 47.27
C THR A 10 40.05 -11.01 46.55
N ALA A 11 40.61 -9.85 46.94
CA ALA A 11 40.28 -8.59 46.29
C ALA A 11 40.63 -8.62 44.82
N GLU A 12 41.77 -9.18 44.49
CA GLU A 12 42.20 -9.28 43.08
C GLU A 12 41.28 -10.21 42.29
N ASN A 13 40.92 -11.34 42.91
CA ASN A 13 39.99 -12.29 42.29
C ASN A 13 38.64 -11.64 42.05
N VAL A 14 38.13 -10.86 42.99
CA VAL A 14 36.89 -10.14 42.83
C VAL A 14 36.95 -9.13 41.68
N LYS A 15 38.07 -8.43 41.60
CA LYS A 15 38.30 -7.48 40.51
C LYS A 15 38.29 -8.17 39.14
N VAL A 16 38.97 -9.29 39.03
CA VAL A 16 39.06 -10.05 37.80
C VAL A 16 37.66 -10.56 37.40
N SER A 17 36.92 -11.12 38.40
CA SER A 17 35.57 -11.59 38.15
C SER A 17 34.66 -10.46 37.73
N ALA A 18 34.75 -9.31 38.37
CA ALA A 18 33.92 -8.17 38.07
C ALA A 18 34.20 -7.67 36.65
N ARG A 19 35.49 -7.63 36.22
CA ARG A 19 35.85 -7.24 34.88
C ARG A 19 35.32 -8.21 33.85
N LYS A 20 35.42 -9.51 34.11
CA LYS A 20 34.88 -10.54 33.23
C LYS A 20 33.36 -10.39 33.08
N GLU A 21 32.68 -10.17 34.20
CA GLU A 21 31.25 -9.99 34.19
C GLU A 21 30.86 -8.74 33.43
N ALA A 22 31.59 -7.63 33.63
CA ALA A 22 31.37 -6.40 32.90
C ALA A 22 31.57 -6.59 31.41
N ASP A 23 32.64 -7.30 31.02
CA ASP A 23 32.91 -7.59 29.61
C ASP A 23 31.80 -8.42 28.98
N LEU A 24 31.29 -9.42 29.70
CA LEU A 24 30.18 -10.24 29.25
C LEU A 24 28.93 -9.44 29.07
N ILE A 25 28.62 -8.56 30.01
CA ILE A 25 27.43 -7.68 29.92
C ILE A 25 27.54 -6.78 28.70
N LEU A 26 28.71 -6.18 28.49
CA LEU A 26 28.94 -5.33 27.33
C LEU A 26 28.81 -6.11 26.02
N GLN A 27 29.33 -7.33 26.00
CA GLN A 27 29.28 -8.18 24.82
C GLN A 27 27.83 -8.59 24.51
N GLU A 28 27.09 -8.95 25.54
CA GLU A 28 25.66 -9.27 25.39
C GLU A 28 24.88 -8.07 24.91
N ALA A 29 25.17 -6.88 25.45
CA ALA A 29 24.50 -5.66 25.04
C ALA A 29 24.81 -5.33 23.58
N GLU A 30 26.06 -5.53 23.17
CA GLU A 30 26.47 -5.30 21.79
C GLU A 30 25.78 -6.26 20.84
N ASN A 31 25.70 -7.54 21.21
CA ASN A 31 25.01 -8.55 20.42
C ASN A 31 23.52 -8.25 20.33
N LYS A 32 22.92 -7.83 21.43
CA LYS A 32 21.50 -7.46 21.47
C LYS A 32 21.22 -6.26 20.59
N LYS A 33 22.09 -5.26 20.65
CA LYS A 33 22.00 -4.09 19.81
C LYS A 33 22.04 -4.46 18.33
N LYS A 34 23.01 -5.30 17.97
CA LYS A 34 23.19 -5.74 16.59
C LYS A 34 21.95 -6.48 16.09
N LYS A 35 21.42 -7.38 16.93
CA LYS A 35 20.23 -8.13 16.61
C LYS A 35 19.03 -7.21 16.39
N MET A 36 18.86 -6.23 17.27
CA MET A 36 17.75 -5.27 17.15
C MET A 36 17.88 -4.43 15.88
N LEU A 37 19.10 -4.01 15.55
CA LEU A 37 19.34 -3.24 14.33
C LEU A 37 19.01 -4.08 13.09
N ASP A 38 19.43 -5.34 13.08
CA ASP A 38 19.15 -6.24 11.96
C ASP A 38 17.65 -6.46 11.80
N GLU A 39 16.96 -6.71 12.90
CA GLU A 39 15.52 -6.90 12.90
C GLU A 39 14.79 -5.65 12.41
N THR A 40 15.23 -4.49 12.87
CA THR A 40 14.63 -3.21 12.46
C THR A 40 14.86 -2.97 10.98
N THR A 41 16.06 -3.22 10.48
CA THR A 41 16.39 -3.08 9.07
C THR A 41 15.52 -3.98 8.22
N LEU A 42 15.36 -5.24 8.64
CA LEU A 42 14.52 -6.19 7.93
C LEU A 42 13.06 -5.75 7.93
N SER A 43 12.59 -5.28 9.08
CA SER A 43 11.22 -4.78 9.21
C SER A 43 10.97 -3.58 8.31
N MET A 44 11.94 -2.67 8.23
CA MET A 44 11.85 -1.50 7.35
C MET A 44 11.82 -1.91 5.88
N GLN A 45 12.64 -2.88 5.49
CA GLN A 45 12.63 -3.40 4.13
C GLN A 45 11.30 -4.01 3.76
N THR A 46 10.75 -4.80 4.68
CA THR A 46 9.44 -5.44 4.48
C THR A 46 8.35 -4.38 4.33
N THR A 47 8.36 -3.36 5.17
CA THR A 47 7.40 -2.27 5.12
C THR A 47 7.51 -1.52 3.80
N GLN A 48 8.75 -1.26 3.36
CA GLN A 48 8.98 -0.58 2.11
C GLN A 48 8.46 -1.39 0.92
N GLN A 49 8.70 -2.70 0.92
CA GLN A 49 8.17 -3.58 -0.11
C GLN A 49 6.65 -3.60 -0.11
N ASN A 50 6.04 -3.61 1.08
CA ASN A 50 4.60 -3.57 1.19
C ASN A 50 4.03 -2.26 0.67
N MET A 51 4.70 -1.14 0.93
CA MET A 51 4.31 0.15 0.38
C MET A 51 4.39 0.17 -1.14
N GLU A 52 5.44 -0.42 -1.69
CA GLU A 52 5.59 -0.52 -3.15
C GLU A 52 4.46 -1.34 -3.77
N LYS A 53 4.13 -2.47 -3.14
CA LYS A 53 3.01 -3.30 -3.59
C LYS A 53 1.70 -2.54 -3.53
N MET A 54 1.49 -1.81 -2.44
CA MET A 54 0.30 -0.99 -2.28
C MET A 54 0.19 0.08 -3.36
N LYS A 55 1.30 0.76 -3.64
CA LYS A 55 1.34 1.76 -4.71
C LYS A 55 0.96 1.16 -6.05
N THR A 56 1.50 -0.02 -6.33
CA THR A 56 1.20 -0.74 -7.58
C THR A 56 -0.28 -1.10 -7.63
N GLN A 57 -0.84 -1.59 -6.53
CA GLN A 57 -2.25 -1.96 -6.47
C GLN A 57 -3.15 -0.75 -6.65
N VAL A 58 -2.83 0.37 -6.01
CA VAL A 58 -3.60 1.60 -6.14
C VAL A 58 -3.52 2.11 -7.58
N SER A 59 -2.34 2.05 -8.17
CA SER A 59 -2.14 2.46 -9.56
C SER A 59 -2.95 1.60 -10.52
N ALA A 60 -2.94 0.28 -10.32
CA ALA A 60 -3.72 -0.66 -11.12
C ALA A 60 -5.22 -0.42 -10.96
N PHE A 61 -5.66 -0.19 -9.73
CA PHE A 61 -7.07 0.10 -9.44
C PHE A 61 -7.51 1.39 -10.13
N ARG A 62 -6.66 2.41 -10.05
CA ARG A 62 -6.94 3.69 -10.70
C ARG A 62 -7.04 3.53 -12.21
N ALA A 63 -6.15 2.74 -12.80
CA ALA A 63 -6.18 2.46 -14.23
C ALA A 63 -7.46 1.72 -14.63
N LYS A 64 -7.89 0.74 -13.83
CA LYS A 64 -9.13 0.01 -14.06
C LYS A 64 -10.34 0.93 -14.00
N CYS A 65 -10.39 1.78 -12.98
CA CYS A 65 -11.49 2.74 -12.84
C CYS A 65 -11.53 3.70 -14.02
N ARG A 66 -10.39 4.16 -14.46
CA ARG A 66 -10.29 5.07 -15.61
C ARG A 66 -10.77 4.38 -16.87
N ALA A 67 -10.36 3.16 -17.09
CA ALA A 67 -10.80 2.38 -18.26
C ALA A 67 -12.30 2.15 -18.23
N LEU A 68 -12.84 1.84 -17.06
CA LEU A 68 -14.26 1.61 -16.88
C LEU A 68 -15.06 2.88 -17.18
N LEU A 69 -14.60 3.99 -16.63
CA LEU A 69 -15.25 5.28 -16.86
C LEU A 69 -15.20 5.67 -18.34
N THR A 70 -14.08 5.44 -18.98
CA THR A 70 -13.94 5.72 -20.41
C THR A 70 -14.91 4.88 -21.24
N SER A 71 -15.03 3.60 -20.90
CA SER A 71 -16.00 2.71 -21.55
C SER A 71 -17.41 3.18 -21.36
N GLN A 72 -17.75 3.61 -20.15
CA GLN A 72 -19.10 4.10 -19.85
C GLN A 72 -19.39 5.37 -20.61
N MET A 73 -18.42 6.26 -20.72
CA MET A 73 -18.60 7.50 -21.48
C MET A 73 -18.80 7.22 -22.95
N ARG A 74 -18.06 6.27 -23.51
CA ARG A 74 -18.25 5.86 -24.90
C ARG A 74 -19.64 5.33 -25.15
N LEU A 75 -20.08 4.48 -24.24
CA LEU A 75 -21.42 3.91 -24.33
C LEU A 75 -22.48 5.00 -24.32
N LEU A 76 -22.30 5.97 -23.45
CA LEU A 76 -23.22 7.10 -23.33
C LEU A 76 -23.22 7.94 -24.61
N ASP A 77 -22.07 8.20 -25.16
CA ASP A 77 -21.94 8.95 -26.41
C ASP A 77 -22.66 8.21 -27.55
N ASP A 78 -22.47 6.91 -27.63
CA ASP A 78 -23.12 6.10 -28.65
C ASP A 78 -24.63 6.14 -28.49
N MET A 79 -25.12 6.08 -27.28
CA MET A 79 -26.56 6.16 -27.01
C MET A 79 -27.14 7.50 -27.44
N VAL A 80 -26.42 8.59 -27.20
CA VAL A 80 -26.86 9.92 -27.59
C VAL A 80 -26.97 10.02 -29.09
N ILE A 81 -26.00 9.50 -29.81
CA ILE A 81 -26.03 9.49 -31.27
C ILE A 81 -27.23 8.69 -31.80
N ASP A 82 -27.50 7.54 -31.20
CA ASP A 82 -28.65 6.71 -31.59
C ASP A 82 -29.96 7.42 -31.34
N GLU A 83 -30.07 8.12 -30.22
CA GLU A 83 -31.25 8.90 -29.91
C GLU A 83 -31.51 9.99 -30.92
N GLU A 84 -30.47 10.70 -31.32
CA GLU A 84 -30.59 11.74 -32.32
C GLU A 84 -31.09 11.16 -33.63
N SER A 85 -30.54 10.05 -34.04
CA SER A 85 -30.95 9.39 -35.27
C SER A 85 -32.41 8.96 -35.19
N ALA A 86 -32.81 8.40 -34.08
CA ALA A 86 -34.19 7.95 -33.88
C ALA A 86 -35.17 9.12 -33.92
N VAL A 87 -34.82 10.19 -33.27
CA VAL A 87 -35.68 11.37 -33.25
C VAL A 87 -35.84 11.94 -34.65
N SER A 88 -34.74 11.97 -35.37
CA SER A 88 -34.75 12.49 -36.74
C SER A 88 -35.68 11.67 -37.64
N ASP A 89 -35.64 10.37 -37.54
CA ASP A 89 -36.47 9.47 -38.30
C ASP A 89 -37.93 9.52 -37.85
N GLY A 90 -38.15 9.56 -36.57
CA GLY A 90 -39.47 9.53 -36.00
C GLY A 90 -40.29 10.77 -36.33
N ASN A 91 -39.63 11.84 -36.66
CA ASN A 91 -40.28 13.08 -36.93
C ASN A 91 -41.16 13.03 -38.19
N VAL A 92 -40.73 12.30 -39.16
CA VAL A 92 -41.35 12.27 -40.46
C VAL A 92 -42.73 11.62 -40.44
N PRO A 93 -42.91 10.44 -39.88
CA PRO A 93 -44.21 9.77 -39.99
C PRO A 93 -45.32 10.44 -39.21
N ALA A 94 -45.01 11.25 -38.26
CA ALA A 94 -46.02 11.85 -37.41
C ALA A 94 -46.97 12.74 -38.16
N GLU A 95 -46.49 13.36 -39.18
CA GLU A 95 -47.28 14.34 -39.90
C GLU A 95 -48.31 13.74 -40.85
N GLN A 96 -48.01 12.63 -41.40
CA GLN A 96 -48.81 12.06 -42.43
C GLN A 96 -50.18 11.65 -41.98
N PRO A 97 -50.37 11.01 -40.87
CA PRO A 97 -51.69 10.66 -40.44
C PRO A 97 -52.65 11.85 -40.29
N GLU A 98 -52.07 12.93 -39.90
CA GLU A 98 -52.89 14.12 -39.74
C GLU A 98 -53.44 14.62 -41.06
N ALA A 99 -52.60 14.63 -42.03
CA ALA A 99 -53.05 15.04 -43.35
C ALA A 99 -54.18 14.14 -43.84
N ASP A 100 -54.05 12.86 -43.57
CA ASP A 100 -55.10 11.92 -43.99
C ASP A 100 -56.39 12.21 -43.30
N ALA A 101 -56.36 12.51 -42.03
CA ALA A 101 -57.56 12.79 -41.27
C ALA A 101 -58.29 13.98 -41.86
N LYS A 102 -57.57 14.95 -42.35
CA LYS A 102 -58.21 16.11 -42.94
C LYS A 102 -58.90 15.78 -44.20
N THR A 103 -58.36 14.94 -44.98
CA THR A 103 -58.93 14.62 -46.28
C THR A 103 -60.19 13.82 -46.20
N THR A 104 -60.45 13.18 -45.08
CA THR A 104 -61.65 12.38 -44.96
C THR A 104 -62.89 13.18 -45.00
N LYS A 105 -62.80 14.39 -44.80
CA LYS A 105 -63.95 15.22 -44.81
C LYS A 105 -64.62 15.18 -46.15
#